data_00bc74722b3d7363e0420a1d35450687
#
_entry.id   00bc74722b3d7363e0420a1d35450687
#
_cell.length_a   1.000
_cell.length_b   1.000
_cell.length_c   1.000
_cell.angle_alpha   90.00
_cell.angle_beta   90.00
_cell.angle_gamma   90.00
#
_symmetry.space_group_name_H-M   'P 1'
#
loop_
_entity.id
_entity.type
_entity.pdbx_description
1 polymer ?
#
loop_
_entity_poly.entity_id
_entity_poly.type
_entity_poly.pdbx_seq_one_letter_code
_entity_poly.pdbx_strand_id
1 'polypeptide(L)'
;MKRRLALLCLVWLWAVPLHAQVDAHILLQDSPLAGFQYHAGKALWPQMQVGDALTLVREPDNPHDAKAVRVEWRGHKIGYVPRRENADVARFMDGGQTLVARINRLAEVRDPWSRVRFEILIPVQPAGQTAR
;
A
#
# COMPACT_ATOMS: atom_id res chain seq x y z
N MET A 1 20.62 -58.91 -37.37
CA MET A 1 20.44 -57.50 -37.72
C MET A 1 19.54 -56.86 -36.65
N LYS A 2 20.15 -56.10 -35.72
CA LYS A 2 19.38 -55.44 -34.65
C LYS A 2 19.15 -53.97 -35.06
N ARG A 3 17.93 -53.64 -35.43
CA ARG A 3 17.52 -52.25 -35.64
C ARG A 3 17.36 -51.54 -34.30
N ARG A 4 18.24 -50.61 -33.99
CA ARG A 4 18.09 -49.71 -32.85
C ARG A 4 17.16 -48.58 -33.25
N LEU A 5 15.96 -48.58 -32.73
CA LEU A 5 15.08 -47.41 -32.79
C LEU A 5 15.59 -46.38 -31.81
N ALA A 6 16.08 -45.27 -32.31
CA ALA A 6 16.36 -44.06 -31.53
C ALA A 6 15.07 -43.32 -31.29
N LEU A 7 14.55 -43.34 -30.06
CA LEU A 7 13.45 -42.48 -29.65
C LEU A 7 14.01 -41.06 -29.45
N LEU A 8 13.69 -40.18 -30.39
CA LEU A 8 13.88 -38.74 -30.23
C LEU A 8 12.75 -38.21 -29.33
N CYS A 9 13.05 -38.01 -28.03
CA CYS A 9 12.20 -37.23 -27.15
C CYS A 9 12.28 -35.75 -27.54
N LEU A 10 11.28 -35.26 -28.27
CA LEU A 10 11.07 -33.83 -28.48
C LEU A 10 10.57 -33.23 -27.16
N VAL A 11 11.46 -32.62 -26.41
CA VAL A 11 11.08 -31.80 -25.24
C VAL A 11 10.56 -30.49 -25.79
N TRP A 12 9.25 -30.33 -25.77
CA TRP A 12 8.60 -29.04 -26.03
C TRP A 12 8.81 -28.19 -24.78
N LEU A 13 9.83 -27.31 -24.83
CA LEU A 13 9.92 -26.20 -23.89
C LEU A 13 8.77 -25.23 -24.14
N TRP A 14 7.77 -25.31 -23.30
CA TRP A 14 6.75 -24.27 -23.21
C TRP A 14 7.39 -23.03 -22.63
N ALA A 15 7.80 -22.09 -23.49
CA ALA A 15 8.21 -20.77 -23.07
C ALA A 15 6.95 -20.07 -22.55
N VAL A 16 6.76 -20.07 -21.24
CA VAL A 16 5.75 -19.24 -20.58
C VAL A 16 6.21 -17.79 -20.75
N PRO A 17 5.45 -16.92 -21.43
CA PRO A 17 5.83 -15.52 -21.52
C PRO A 17 5.77 -14.94 -20.12
N LEU A 18 6.91 -14.55 -19.59
CA LEU A 18 7.03 -13.81 -18.34
C LEU A 18 6.52 -12.39 -18.63
N HIS A 19 5.24 -12.16 -18.45
CA HIS A 19 4.68 -10.82 -18.49
C HIS A 19 5.13 -10.10 -17.22
N ALA A 20 6.12 -9.22 -17.35
CA ALA A 20 6.45 -8.27 -16.30
C ALA A 20 5.26 -7.33 -16.12
N GLN A 21 4.49 -7.51 -15.04
CA GLN A 21 3.49 -6.54 -14.64
C GLN A 21 4.23 -5.32 -14.09
N VAL A 22 4.14 -4.21 -14.83
CA VAL A 22 4.61 -2.91 -14.33
C VAL A 22 3.50 -2.39 -13.43
N ASP A 23 3.70 -2.47 -12.12
CA ASP A 23 2.82 -1.83 -11.13
C ASP A 23 3.05 -0.32 -11.15
N ALA A 24 2.32 0.39 -12.00
CA ALA A 24 2.37 1.83 -12.06
C ALA A 24 1.46 2.44 -10.98
N HIS A 25 1.98 3.42 -10.27
CA HIS A 25 1.26 4.17 -9.24
C HIS A 25 1.47 5.66 -9.44
N ILE A 26 0.44 6.44 -9.16
CA ILE A 26 0.55 7.90 -9.09
C ILE A 26 0.63 8.29 -7.62
N LEU A 27 1.65 9.03 -7.24
CA LEU A 27 1.76 9.60 -5.90
C LEU A 27 0.67 10.66 -5.72
N LEU A 28 -0.25 10.40 -4.80
CA LEU A 28 -1.26 11.37 -4.41
C LEU A 28 -0.72 12.28 -3.31
N GLN A 29 -0.06 11.72 -2.31
CA GLN A 29 0.34 12.44 -1.12
C GLN A 29 1.48 11.73 -0.38
N ASP A 30 2.39 12.51 0.18
CA ASP A 30 3.39 12.08 1.17
C ASP A 30 3.10 12.78 2.48
N SER A 31 2.82 12.03 3.54
CA SER A 31 2.32 12.56 4.80
C SER A 31 3.11 12.07 6.00
N PRO A 32 3.25 12.90 7.04
CA PRO A 32 3.56 12.39 8.37
C PRO A 32 2.35 11.65 8.95
N LEU A 33 2.59 10.76 9.88
CA LEU A 33 1.51 10.06 10.59
C LEU A 33 1.09 10.87 11.81
N ALA A 34 -0.17 11.28 11.87
CA ALA A 34 -0.72 12.01 12.98
C ALA A 34 -1.13 11.07 14.13
N GLY A 35 -0.83 11.46 15.37
CA GLY A 35 -1.32 10.76 16.56
C GLY A 35 -0.62 9.45 16.87
N PHE A 36 0.54 9.18 16.29
CA PHE A 36 1.32 7.97 16.50
C PHE A 36 1.52 7.64 18.00
N GLN A 37 1.77 8.63 18.83
CA GLN A 37 2.02 8.49 20.25
C GLN A 37 0.80 8.04 21.07
N TYR A 38 -0.41 8.17 20.53
CA TYR A 38 -1.67 7.86 21.22
C TYR A 38 -2.25 6.48 20.86
N HIS A 39 -1.62 5.75 19.95
CA HIS A 39 -2.12 4.51 19.41
C HIS A 39 -1.08 3.38 19.52
N ALA A 40 -1.37 2.26 18.91
CA ALA A 40 -0.54 1.06 18.98
C ALA A 40 0.86 1.22 18.34
N GLY A 41 1.11 2.27 17.58
CA GLY A 41 2.34 2.46 16.83
C GLY A 41 3.60 2.43 17.67
N LYS A 42 3.55 3.02 18.88
CA LYS A 42 4.72 3.04 19.77
C LYS A 42 5.18 1.63 20.19
N ALA A 43 4.24 0.75 20.52
CA ALA A 43 4.53 -0.62 20.91
C ALA A 43 4.97 -1.49 19.72
N LEU A 44 4.45 -1.17 18.52
CA LEU A 44 4.70 -1.92 17.30
C LEU A 44 5.92 -1.41 16.51
N TRP A 45 6.45 -0.27 16.90
CA TRP A 45 7.59 0.38 16.25
C TRP A 45 8.76 -0.55 15.90
N PRO A 46 9.24 -1.42 16.80
CA PRO A 46 10.38 -2.28 16.50
C PRO A 46 10.15 -3.27 15.36
N GLN A 47 8.89 -3.51 15.01
CA GLN A 47 8.51 -4.46 13.95
C GLN A 47 8.26 -3.78 12.60
N MET A 48 8.12 -2.46 12.58
CA MET A 48 7.82 -1.70 11.36
C MET A 48 9.04 -1.58 10.47
N GLN A 49 8.81 -1.65 9.16
CA GLN A 49 9.83 -1.50 8.13
C GLN A 49 9.37 -0.54 7.04
N VAL A 50 10.33 0.18 6.44
CA VAL A 50 10.07 0.94 5.22
C VAL A 50 9.59 -0.01 4.13
N GLY A 51 8.54 0.38 3.41
CA GLY A 51 7.87 -0.45 2.41
C GLY A 51 6.66 -1.24 2.94
N ASP A 52 6.47 -1.32 4.26
CA ASP A 52 5.30 -1.99 4.83
C ASP A 52 4.00 -1.35 4.35
N ALA A 53 3.05 -2.19 3.96
CA ALA A 53 1.72 -1.77 3.56
C ALA A 53 0.93 -1.21 4.75
N LEU A 54 0.20 -0.13 4.49
CA LEU A 54 -0.75 0.47 5.42
C LEU A 54 -2.16 0.38 4.87
N THR A 55 -3.13 0.23 5.75
CA THR A 55 -4.55 0.26 5.40
C THR A 55 -5.14 1.60 5.78
N LEU A 56 -5.81 2.24 4.82
CA LEU A 56 -6.56 3.48 5.05
C LEU A 56 -8.02 3.14 5.29
N VAL A 57 -8.60 3.68 6.35
CA VAL A 57 -10.00 3.45 6.74
C VAL A 57 -10.71 4.78 6.93
N ARG A 58 -11.77 5.01 6.14
CA ARG A 58 -12.62 6.19 6.30
C ARG A 58 -13.42 6.11 7.59
N GLU A 59 -13.47 7.21 8.30
CA GLU A 59 -14.30 7.39 9.50
C GLU A 59 -15.21 8.62 9.33
N PRO A 60 -16.26 8.54 8.48
CA PRO A 60 -17.14 9.68 8.22
C PRO A 60 -17.93 10.11 9.47
N ASP A 61 -18.12 9.21 10.42
CA ASP A 61 -18.84 9.47 11.68
C ASP A 61 -17.91 9.86 12.82
N ASN A 62 -16.62 10.12 12.53
CA ASN A 62 -15.68 10.57 13.56
C ASN A 62 -16.15 11.92 14.15
N PRO A 63 -16.38 12.02 15.47
CA PRO A 63 -16.93 13.22 16.08
C PRO A 63 -15.99 14.42 16.04
N HIS A 64 -14.71 14.20 15.83
CA HIS A 64 -13.70 15.27 15.78
C HIS A 64 -13.41 15.74 14.37
N ASP A 65 -13.64 14.89 13.36
CA ASP A 65 -13.33 15.18 11.97
C ASP A 65 -14.10 14.28 11.01
N ALA A 66 -15.08 14.82 10.32
CA ALA A 66 -15.86 14.08 9.32
C ALA A 66 -15.05 13.60 8.11
N LYS A 67 -13.85 14.14 7.91
CA LYS A 67 -12.91 13.75 6.86
C LYS A 67 -11.80 12.82 7.38
N ALA A 68 -11.94 12.29 8.59
CA ALA A 68 -10.94 11.44 9.20
C ALA A 68 -10.65 10.21 8.36
N VAL A 69 -9.37 9.94 8.18
CA VAL A 69 -8.85 8.73 7.55
C VAL A 69 -7.87 8.09 8.52
N ARG A 70 -8.29 6.97 9.09
CA ARG A 70 -7.50 6.16 10.02
C ARG A 70 -6.43 5.39 9.23
N VAL A 71 -5.26 5.29 9.82
CA VAL A 71 -4.14 4.52 9.29
C VAL A 71 -3.90 3.31 10.18
N GLU A 72 -3.88 2.14 9.57
CA GLU A 72 -3.62 0.86 10.24
C GLU A 72 -2.39 0.18 9.66
N TRP A 73 -1.64 -0.48 10.54
CA TRP A 73 -0.55 -1.38 10.21
C TRP A 73 -0.88 -2.77 10.76
N ARG A 74 -0.95 -3.77 9.88
CA ARG A 74 -1.32 -5.17 10.22
C ARG A 74 -2.58 -5.25 11.10
N GLY A 75 -3.60 -4.47 10.76
CA GLY A 75 -4.87 -4.42 11.50
C GLY A 75 -4.88 -3.59 12.78
N HIS A 76 -3.75 -2.98 13.16
CA HIS A 76 -3.63 -2.13 14.33
C HIS A 76 -3.67 -0.65 13.94
N LYS A 77 -4.56 0.10 14.58
CA LYS A 77 -4.58 1.55 14.44
C LYS A 77 -3.28 2.16 14.95
N ILE A 78 -2.58 2.88 14.08
CA ILE A 78 -1.33 3.55 14.42
C ILE A 78 -1.41 5.07 14.36
N GLY A 79 -2.46 5.61 13.80
CA GLY A 79 -2.68 7.04 13.69
C GLY A 79 -3.71 7.42 12.63
N TYR A 80 -3.54 8.63 12.10
CA TYR A 80 -4.41 9.21 11.07
C TYR A 80 -3.60 9.94 10.01
N VAL A 81 -4.20 10.10 8.83
CA VAL A 81 -3.78 11.15 7.89
C VAL A 81 -3.99 12.50 8.57
N PRO A 82 -3.01 13.41 8.55
CA PRO A 82 -3.16 14.70 9.22
C PRO A 82 -4.43 15.45 8.77
N ARG A 83 -5.15 16.00 9.73
CA ARG A 83 -6.43 16.66 9.48
C ARG A 83 -6.36 17.78 8.44
N ARG A 84 -5.29 18.55 8.44
CA ARG A 84 -5.10 19.68 7.50
C ARG A 84 -4.86 19.24 6.05
N GLU A 85 -4.60 17.97 5.80
CA GLU A 85 -4.28 17.44 4.46
C GLU A 85 -5.02 16.15 4.11
N ASN A 86 -6.11 15.84 4.84
CA ASN A 86 -6.90 14.64 4.60
C ASN A 86 -8.07 14.81 3.62
N ALA A 87 -8.40 16.04 3.24
CA ALA A 87 -9.59 16.33 2.44
C ALA A 87 -9.60 15.63 1.09
N ASP A 88 -8.49 15.63 0.37
CA ASP A 88 -8.40 14.97 -0.93
C ASP A 88 -8.41 13.46 -0.79
N VAL A 89 -7.72 12.91 0.20
CA VAL A 89 -7.73 11.47 0.48
C VAL A 89 -9.15 10.99 0.78
N ALA A 90 -9.86 11.69 1.68
CA ALA A 90 -11.25 11.39 2.02
C ALA A 90 -12.16 11.45 0.78
N ARG A 91 -12.01 12.48 -0.04
CA ARG A 91 -12.79 12.67 -1.28
C ARG A 91 -12.58 11.53 -2.27
N PHE A 92 -11.34 11.11 -2.51
CA PHE A 92 -11.04 9.98 -3.40
C PHE A 92 -11.63 8.67 -2.86
N MET A 93 -11.52 8.43 -1.56
CA MET A 93 -12.09 7.24 -0.93
C MET A 93 -13.62 7.24 -1.00
N ASP A 94 -14.27 8.37 -0.72
CA ASP A 94 -15.73 8.53 -0.79
C ASP A 94 -16.25 8.37 -2.22
N GLY A 95 -15.44 8.71 -3.21
CA GLY A 95 -15.71 8.50 -4.63
C GLY A 95 -15.46 7.07 -5.12
N GLY A 96 -15.07 6.14 -4.25
CA GLY A 96 -14.82 4.75 -4.59
C GLY A 96 -13.44 4.48 -5.19
N GLN A 97 -12.53 5.45 -5.18
CA GLN A 97 -11.16 5.25 -5.65
C GLN A 97 -10.39 4.35 -4.68
N THR A 98 -9.80 3.30 -5.20
CA THR A 98 -8.85 2.49 -4.43
C THR A 98 -7.56 3.26 -4.24
N LEU A 99 -7.11 3.36 -2.98
CA LEU A 99 -5.83 3.95 -2.61
C LEU A 99 -4.95 2.89 -1.98
N VAL A 100 -3.66 2.99 -2.25
CA VAL A 100 -2.62 2.18 -1.61
C VAL A 100 -1.78 3.08 -0.74
N ALA A 101 -1.41 2.62 0.44
CA ALA A 101 -0.53 3.35 1.33
C ALA A 101 0.62 2.45 1.80
N ARG A 102 1.79 3.04 1.97
CA ARG A 102 2.96 2.32 2.50
C ARG A 102 3.91 3.26 3.23
N ILE A 103 4.61 2.72 4.20
CA ILE A 103 5.65 3.45 4.93
C ILE A 103 6.80 3.75 3.97
N ASN A 104 7.18 5.02 3.87
CA ASN A 104 8.33 5.43 3.07
C ASN A 104 9.50 5.94 3.90
N ARG A 105 9.28 6.26 5.18
CA ARG A 105 10.34 6.66 6.10
C ARG A 105 10.01 6.30 7.55
N LEU A 106 11.01 5.78 8.24
CA LEU A 106 11.03 5.58 9.67
C LEU A 106 12.24 6.30 10.26
N ALA A 107 12.04 7.09 11.31
CA ALA A 107 13.11 7.80 12.00
C ALA A 107 12.98 7.66 13.51
N GLU A 108 14.06 7.25 14.16
CA GLU A 108 14.12 7.16 15.62
C GLU A 108 14.44 8.52 16.22
N VAL A 109 13.41 9.38 16.29
CA VAL A 109 13.48 10.75 16.80
C VAL A 109 12.46 10.97 17.90
N ARG A 110 12.66 12.00 18.73
CA ARG A 110 11.74 12.31 19.85
C ARG A 110 10.39 12.79 19.36
N ASP A 111 10.37 13.61 18.30
CA ASP A 111 9.14 14.15 17.76
C ASP A 111 8.30 13.06 17.11
N PRO A 112 7.10 12.75 17.67
CA PRO A 112 6.24 11.70 17.13
C PRO A 112 5.80 11.96 15.69
N TRP A 113 5.67 13.20 15.27
CA TRP A 113 5.29 13.59 13.91
C TRP A 113 6.35 13.24 12.87
N SER A 114 7.58 13.14 13.30
CA SER A 114 8.72 12.86 12.42
C SER A 114 9.11 11.39 12.39
N ARG A 115 8.47 10.55 13.20
CA ARG A 115 8.83 9.12 13.32
C ARG A 115 8.41 8.31 12.12
N VAL A 116 7.18 8.48 11.64
CA VAL A 116 6.61 7.72 10.52
C VAL A 116 6.17 8.68 9.45
N ARG A 117 6.67 8.48 8.24
CA ARG A 117 6.10 9.08 7.04
C ARG A 117 5.60 7.96 6.14
N PHE A 118 4.56 8.23 5.40
CA PHE A 118 3.97 7.29 4.47
C PHE A 118 3.49 7.98 3.21
N GLU A 119 3.48 7.26 2.14
CA GLU A 119 2.94 7.71 0.87
C GLU A 119 1.59 7.07 0.59
N ILE A 120 0.72 7.85 -0.04
CA ILE A 120 -0.58 7.42 -0.54
C ILE A 120 -0.54 7.47 -2.05
N LEU A 121 -0.90 6.36 -2.67
CA LEU A 121 -0.75 6.12 -4.09
C LEU A 121 -2.09 5.76 -4.71
N ILE A 122 -2.30 6.21 -5.95
CA ILE A 122 -3.39 5.75 -6.80
C ILE A 122 -2.82 4.70 -7.74
N PRO A 123 -3.26 3.42 -7.66
CA PRO A 123 -2.84 2.41 -8.62
C PRO A 123 -3.36 2.75 -10.02
N VAL A 124 -2.46 2.72 -11.00
CA VAL A 124 -2.82 2.89 -12.41
C VAL A 124 -3.07 1.51 -12.99
N GLN A 125 -4.31 1.22 -13.35
CA GLN A 125 -4.63 0.01 -14.07
C GLN A 125 -4.11 0.12 -15.51
N PRO A 126 -3.37 -0.87 -16.02
CA PRO A 126 -2.99 -0.87 -17.42
C PRO A 126 -4.25 -0.85 -18.30
N ALA A 127 -4.25 0.02 -19.33
CA ALA A 127 -5.33 0.10 -20.29
C ALA A 127 -5.54 -1.28 -20.94
N GLY A 128 -6.68 -1.93 -20.65
CA GLY A 128 -7.01 -3.25 -21.18
C GLY A 128 -7.61 -4.25 -20.20
N GLN A 129 -7.62 -3.99 -18.90
CA GLN A 129 -8.36 -4.78 -17.92
C GLN A 129 -9.66 -4.08 -17.56
N THR A 130 -10.61 -4.06 -18.47
CA THR A 130 -12.01 -3.85 -18.12
C THR A 130 -12.44 -5.04 -17.26
N ALA A 131 -12.75 -4.77 -15.99
CA ALA A 131 -13.41 -5.73 -15.13
C ALA A 131 -14.70 -6.18 -15.84
N ARG A 132 -14.77 -7.47 -16.14
CA ARG A 132 -16.01 -8.12 -16.59
C ARG A 132 -16.82 -8.51 -15.37
#